data_60411b8a6a0a1f596517c69c04da1312
#
_entry.id   60411b8a6a0a1f596517c69c04da1312
#
_cell.length_a   1.000
_cell.length_b   1.000
_cell.length_c   1.000
_cell.angle_alpha   90.00
_cell.angle_beta   90.00
_cell.angle_gamma   90.00
#
_symmetry.space_group_name_H-M   'P 1'
#
loop_
_entity.id
_entity.type
_entity.pdbx_description
1 polymer ?
#
loop_
_entity_poly.entity_id
_entity_poly.type
_entity_poly.pdbx_seq_one_letter_code
_entity_poly.pdbx_strand_id
1 'polypeptide(L)'
;MIKEKKKTAKTAETAPEGRRGRSNLVIGLTGPFGSGCSAMLNVLEQEEFDFVPFKISDDIRDELQKNNQLIKKGKPGWRRVLQEHGNKQRKGDRAYWINKVIKRIDEKQIGDKDIVIDGFRNFKEVEEIRKIYPRFFLVAICAEKDERWKRVRSDYKGNSNEFEEDDRRDQNEDFDWGQSVQRCVDDADYVYYNNEHLVVNLEGNENPDTEKINRKLKEQAKDFVPLMKGETGRRDPKPEEVQITAAYAQSNSSTCLKRHVGAVITVKRDGQQIPISMGFNENPPNIRTCKSETCYKDEDMNSKLKARGEDIYCPSCGEHHRKLTDPWVCKKCGTSLKIWLHPNRNMELCTAIHAEERAILSLGDRRADGATLYVTTFPCFQCARLILDAGIKNVLYVEAYPVKGTGEFLIKNGVSIEPFSGFTARAFFRVFPKVK
;
A
#
# COMPACT_ATOMS: atom_id res chain seq x y z
N MET A 1 -23.04 5.51 58.21
CA MET A 1 -22.60 6.73 57.55
C MET A 1 -21.64 6.34 56.42
N ILE A 2 -22.15 6.18 55.22
CA ILE A 2 -21.38 5.81 54.03
C ILE A 2 -21.21 7.10 53.22
N LYS A 3 -19.97 7.53 53.03
CA LYS A 3 -19.63 8.72 52.24
C LYS A 3 -19.57 8.33 50.75
N GLU A 4 -20.55 8.80 49.98
CA GLU A 4 -20.51 8.78 48.53
C GLU A 4 -19.41 9.72 47.97
N LYS A 5 -18.48 9.15 47.23
CA LYS A 5 -17.54 9.93 46.40
C LYS A 5 -18.21 10.27 45.08
N LYS A 6 -18.59 11.53 44.91
CA LYS A 6 -18.97 12.10 43.60
C LYS A 6 -17.79 11.98 42.62
N LYS A 7 -17.95 11.17 41.56
CA LYS A 7 -17.10 11.21 40.38
C LYS A 7 -17.48 12.45 39.57
N THR A 8 -16.58 13.39 39.46
CA THR A 8 -16.65 14.51 38.52
C THR A 8 -16.63 13.98 37.09
N ALA A 9 -17.71 14.20 36.38
CA ALA A 9 -17.78 13.97 34.92
C ALA A 9 -16.78 14.92 34.21
N LYS A 10 -15.83 14.36 33.47
CA LYS A 10 -15.03 15.15 32.53
C LYS A 10 -15.96 15.64 31.46
N THR A 11 -16.10 16.93 31.34
CA THR A 11 -16.75 17.64 30.24
C THR A 11 -16.14 17.19 28.93
N ALA A 12 -16.99 16.65 28.05
CA ALA A 12 -16.65 16.40 26.65
C ALA A 12 -16.28 17.77 26.05
N GLU A 13 -15.04 17.90 25.56
CA GLU A 13 -14.66 19.05 24.74
C GLU A 13 -15.55 19.06 23.51
N THR A 14 -16.43 20.06 23.42
CA THR A 14 -17.22 20.36 22.25
C THR A 14 -16.24 20.69 21.12
N ALA A 15 -16.32 19.94 20.00
CA ALA A 15 -15.61 20.25 18.78
C ALA A 15 -15.89 21.71 18.39
N PRO A 16 -14.87 22.48 17.92
CA PRO A 16 -15.06 23.87 17.56
C PRO A 16 -16.15 24.01 16.51
N GLU A 17 -17.12 24.88 16.77
CA GLU A 17 -18.18 25.30 15.83
C GLU A 17 -17.52 25.87 14.57
N GLY A 18 -17.60 25.13 13.45
CA GLY A 18 -17.03 25.52 12.16
C GLY A 18 -16.67 24.35 11.24
N ARG A 19 -16.65 23.11 11.72
CA ARG A 19 -16.35 21.91 10.91
C ARG A 19 -17.62 21.17 10.46
N ARG A 20 -18.60 21.86 9.86
CA ARG A 20 -19.60 21.19 9.00
C ARG A 20 -18.82 20.64 7.80
N GLY A 21 -19.02 19.34 7.48
CA GLY A 21 -18.26 18.65 6.47
C GLY A 21 -18.13 19.46 5.17
N ARG A 22 -16.89 19.67 4.75
CA ARG A 22 -16.58 20.46 3.54
C ARG A 22 -17.08 19.71 2.32
N SER A 23 -17.69 20.41 1.36
CA SER A 23 -18.32 19.84 0.16
C SER A 23 -17.30 19.50 -0.94
N ASN A 24 -16.09 20.08 -0.87
CA ASN A 24 -15.04 19.87 -1.87
C ASN A 24 -14.69 18.38 -2.03
N LEU A 25 -14.51 17.95 -3.28
CA LEU A 25 -13.85 16.70 -3.56
C LEU A 25 -12.35 16.86 -3.26
N VAL A 26 -11.78 15.95 -2.49
CA VAL A 26 -10.35 15.92 -2.18
C VAL A 26 -9.75 14.61 -2.67
N ILE A 27 -8.77 14.69 -3.54
CA ILE A 27 -7.99 13.55 -3.99
C ILE A 27 -6.63 13.57 -3.29
N GLY A 28 -6.37 12.55 -2.45
CA GLY A 28 -5.04 12.31 -1.89
C GLY A 28 -4.23 11.40 -2.80
N LEU A 29 -2.95 11.72 -3.03
CA LEU A 29 -2.05 10.89 -3.81
C LEU A 29 -1.04 10.22 -2.88
N THR A 30 -0.88 8.90 -3.04
CA THR A 30 0.10 8.08 -2.35
C THR A 30 0.78 7.11 -3.31
N GLY A 31 1.89 6.55 -2.90
CA GLY A 31 2.65 5.56 -3.67
C GLY A 31 4.15 5.69 -3.45
N PRO A 32 4.93 4.64 -3.74
CA PRO A 32 6.37 4.67 -3.64
C PRO A 32 6.97 5.80 -4.47
N PHE A 33 8.05 6.40 -4.04
CA PHE A 33 8.66 7.46 -4.83
C PHE A 33 9.17 6.95 -6.20
N GLY A 34 9.06 7.79 -7.22
CA GLY A 34 9.32 7.41 -8.62
C GLY A 34 8.13 6.75 -9.33
N SER A 35 7.01 6.49 -8.65
CA SER A 35 5.82 5.89 -9.27
C SER A 35 5.01 6.87 -10.14
N GLY A 36 5.08 8.18 -9.90
CA GLY A 36 4.42 9.19 -10.72
C GLY A 36 3.34 10.03 -10.00
N CYS A 37 3.28 10.03 -8.66
CA CYS A 37 2.30 10.84 -7.91
C CYS A 37 2.35 12.32 -8.28
N SER A 38 3.55 12.93 -8.33
CA SER A 38 3.67 14.34 -8.70
C SER A 38 3.31 14.62 -10.17
N ALA A 39 3.47 13.66 -11.08
CA ALA A 39 2.99 13.79 -12.45
C ALA A 39 1.44 13.74 -12.50
N MET A 40 0.82 12.85 -11.73
CA MET A 40 -0.64 12.82 -11.59
C MET A 40 -1.19 14.12 -10.99
N LEU A 41 -0.51 14.69 -9.97
CA LEU A 41 -0.89 15.99 -9.43
C LEU A 41 -0.90 17.07 -10.52
N ASN A 42 0.15 17.13 -11.36
CA ASN A 42 0.22 18.09 -12.47
C ASN A 42 -0.85 17.84 -13.53
N VAL A 43 -1.29 16.60 -13.75
CA VAL A 43 -2.41 16.28 -14.63
C VAL A 43 -3.71 16.81 -14.04
N LEU A 44 -3.97 16.60 -12.76
CA LEU A 44 -5.19 17.04 -12.09
C LEU A 44 -5.28 18.57 -11.94
N GLU A 45 -4.15 19.27 -11.94
CA GLU A 45 -4.07 20.73 -11.96
C GLU A 45 -4.46 21.35 -13.31
N GLN A 46 -4.41 20.58 -14.42
CA GLN A 46 -4.76 21.09 -15.75
C GLN A 46 -6.21 21.59 -15.79
N GLU A 47 -6.49 22.58 -16.66
CA GLU A 47 -7.78 23.22 -16.84
C GLU A 47 -8.96 22.23 -17.02
N GLU A 48 -8.69 21.08 -17.64
CA GLU A 48 -9.68 20.01 -17.86
C GLU A 48 -10.24 19.43 -16.55
N PHE A 49 -9.43 19.40 -15.47
CA PHE A 49 -9.82 18.84 -14.17
C PHE A 49 -9.98 19.91 -13.09
N ASP A 50 -9.22 21.00 -13.16
CA ASP A 50 -9.23 22.23 -12.31
C ASP A 50 -9.12 21.95 -10.79
N PHE A 51 -8.24 21.03 -10.38
CA PHE A 51 -7.94 20.81 -8.97
C PHE A 51 -6.89 21.79 -8.44
N VAL A 52 -7.10 22.29 -7.22
CA VAL A 52 -6.10 23.13 -6.53
C VAL A 52 -5.04 22.20 -5.88
N PRO A 53 -3.76 22.32 -6.28
CA PRO A 53 -2.72 21.41 -5.80
C PRO A 53 -2.11 21.84 -4.46
N PHE A 54 -1.81 20.83 -3.64
CA PHE A 54 -1.01 20.93 -2.41
C PHE A 54 -0.05 19.77 -2.33
N LYS A 55 1.15 20.00 -1.74
CA LYS A 55 2.14 18.93 -1.48
C LYS A 55 2.52 18.95 0.00
N ILE A 56 2.44 17.79 0.65
CA ILE A 56 2.87 17.63 2.04
C ILE A 56 4.39 17.88 2.17
N SER A 57 5.16 17.49 1.15
CA SER A 57 6.61 17.67 1.14
C SER A 57 7.06 19.13 1.12
N ASP A 58 6.21 20.07 0.70
CA ASP A 58 6.58 21.49 0.67
C ASP A 58 6.69 22.03 2.11
N ASP A 59 5.74 21.69 2.98
CA ASP A 59 5.79 22.06 4.39
C ASP A 59 7.03 21.48 5.10
N ILE A 60 7.44 20.25 4.74
CA ILE A 60 8.66 19.62 5.27
C ILE A 60 9.90 20.40 4.81
N ARG A 61 9.96 20.79 3.53
CA ARG A 61 11.08 21.57 2.99
C ARG A 61 11.16 22.95 3.59
N ASP A 62 10.03 23.63 3.75
CA ASP A 62 9.95 24.95 4.34
C ASP A 62 10.49 24.97 5.77
N GLU A 63 10.15 23.98 6.60
CA GLU A 63 10.71 23.87 7.94
C GLU A 63 12.21 23.58 7.93
N LEU A 64 12.67 22.66 7.07
CA LEU A 64 14.09 22.36 6.93
C LEU A 64 14.90 23.57 6.45
N GLN A 65 14.33 24.36 5.54
CA GLN A 65 14.96 25.58 5.03
C GLN A 65 15.06 26.64 6.12
N LYS A 66 14.00 26.87 6.89
CA LYS A 66 14.02 27.79 8.05
C LYS A 66 15.07 27.41 9.09
N ASN A 67 15.33 26.11 9.22
CA ASN A 67 16.34 25.59 10.17
C ASN A 67 17.73 25.41 9.54
N ASN A 68 17.97 25.86 8.31
CA ASN A 68 19.21 25.66 7.54
C ASN A 68 19.64 24.18 7.44
N GLN A 69 18.70 23.26 7.40
CA GLN A 69 18.92 21.81 7.35
C GLN A 69 18.55 21.19 6.00
N LEU A 70 18.00 21.96 5.06
CA LEU A 70 17.56 21.45 3.76
C LEU A 70 18.78 21.06 2.90
N ILE A 71 18.83 19.81 2.49
CA ILE A 71 19.80 19.30 1.52
C ILE A 71 19.19 19.39 0.11
N LYS A 72 19.94 19.96 -0.83
CA LYS A 72 19.51 20.09 -2.22
C LYS A 72 19.30 18.71 -2.85
N LYS A 73 18.21 18.55 -3.60
CA LYS A 73 17.90 17.34 -4.38
C LYS A 73 19.11 16.91 -5.24
N GLY A 74 19.40 15.61 -5.30
CA GLY A 74 20.58 15.06 -6.00
C GLY A 74 21.89 15.10 -5.21
N LYS A 75 21.88 15.56 -3.96
CA LYS A 75 23.00 15.39 -3.02
C LYS A 75 22.78 14.16 -2.14
N PRO A 76 23.84 13.42 -1.75
CA PRO A 76 23.70 12.25 -0.86
C PRO A 76 22.87 12.57 0.38
N GLY A 77 21.96 11.69 0.76
CA GLY A 77 21.11 11.83 1.95
C GLY A 77 19.98 12.86 1.87
N TRP A 78 19.77 13.53 0.73
CA TRP A 78 18.74 14.56 0.60
C TRP A 78 17.33 14.07 0.93
N ARG A 79 17.00 12.83 0.52
CA ARG A 79 15.69 12.23 0.80
C ARG A 79 15.58 11.78 2.26
N ARG A 80 16.67 11.22 2.78
CA ARG A 80 16.76 10.79 4.18
C ARG A 80 16.46 11.94 5.14
N VAL A 81 16.99 13.13 4.92
CA VAL A 81 16.71 14.32 5.73
C VAL A 81 15.23 14.68 5.73
N LEU A 82 14.56 14.59 4.57
CA LEU A 82 13.11 14.82 4.48
C LEU A 82 12.33 13.75 5.28
N GLN A 83 12.70 12.46 5.14
CA GLN A 83 12.05 11.37 5.85
C GLN A 83 12.22 11.50 7.38
N GLU A 84 13.44 11.77 7.84
CA GLU A 84 13.76 11.91 9.27
C GLU A 84 13.05 13.11 9.92
N HIS A 85 13.04 14.26 9.22
CA HIS A 85 12.31 15.44 9.70
C HIS A 85 10.80 15.18 9.73
N GLY A 86 10.27 14.55 8.67
CA GLY A 86 8.87 14.13 8.62
C GLY A 86 8.49 13.25 9.80
N ASN A 87 9.29 12.24 10.09
CA ASN A 87 9.09 11.31 11.20
C ASN A 87 9.21 12.00 12.57
N LYS A 88 10.18 12.92 12.72
CA LYS A 88 10.38 13.67 13.97
C LYS A 88 9.11 14.40 14.41
N GLN A 89 8.45 15.08 13.48
CA GLN A 89 7.22 15.82 13.78
C GLN A 89 6.04 14.85 14.05
N ARG A 90 5.90 13.78 13.24
CA ARG A 90 4.87 12.76 13.44
C ARG A 90 5.00 12.03 14.79
N LYS A 91 6.19 11.96 15.37
CA LYS A 91 6.39 11.37 16.71
C LYS A 91 5.61 12.12 17.79
N GLY A 92 5.51 13.43 17.67
CA GLY A 92 4.70 14.27 18.58
C GLY A 92 3.22 14.30 18.22
N ASP A 93 2.91 14.49 16.93
CA ASP A 93 1.55 14.51 16.39
C ASP A 93 1.52 13.75 15.05
N ARG A 94 0.83 12.62 15.01
CA ARG A 94 0.71 11.76 13.81
C ARG A 94 0.09 12.49 12.60
N ALA A 95 -0.78 13.46 12.85
CA ALA A 95 -1.48 14.25 11.84
C ALA A 95 -0.80 15.60 11.55
N TYR A 96 0.37 15.86 12.13
CA TYR A 96 1.06 17.16 12.06
C TYR A 96 1.10 17.74 10.63
N TRP A 97 1.57 16.96 9.68
CA TRP A 97 1.74 17.44 8.30
C TRP A 97 0.41 17.69 7.60
N ILE A 98 -0.56 16.80 7.75
CA ILE A 98 -1.86 17.00 7.12
C ILE A 98 -2.61 18.17 7.75
N ASN A 99 -2.48 18.41 9.05
CA ASN A 99 -3.06 19.56 9.71
C ASN A 99 -2.46 20.88 9.19
N LYS A 100 -1.16 20.92 8.86
CA LYS A 100 -0.54 22.06 8.19
C LYS A 100 -1.11 22.31 6.80
N VAL A 101 -1.26 21.25 5.99
CA VAL A 101 -1.89 21.38 4.67
C VAL A 101 -3.32 21.90 4.78
N ILE A 102 -4.12 21.39 5.72
CA ILE A 102 -5.48 21.85 5.96
C ILE A 102 -5.51 23.36 6.29
N LYS A 103 -4.57 23.79 7.15
CA LYS A 103 -4.44 25.22 7.48
C LYS A 103 -4.13 26.06 6.23
N ARG A 104 -3.22 25.62 5.36
CA ARG A 104 -2.92 26.31 4.08
C ARG A 104 -4.12 26.34 3.14
N ILE A 105 -4.94 25.27 3.11
CA ILE A 105 -6.18 25.24 2.33
C ILE A 105 -7.13 26.34 2.84
N ASP A 106 -7.28 26.47 4.18
CA ASP A 106 -8.12 27.50 4.78
C ASP A 106 -7.62 28.92 4.49
N GLU A 107 -6.31 29.14 4.61
CA GLU A 107 -5.69 30.44 4.34
C GLU A 107 -5.80 30.85 2.86
N LYS A 108 -5.79 29.86 1.94
CA LYS A 108 -5.88 30.13 0.49
C LYS A 108 -7.29 30.49 0.01
N GLN A 109 -8.32 30.29 0.84
CA GLN A 109 -9.73 30.63 0.55
C GLN A 109 -10.21 30.13 -0.83
N ILE A 110 -9.98 28.85 -1.10
CA ILE A 110 -10.20 28.24 -2.43
C ILE A 110 -11.69 28.12 -2.83
N GLY A 111 -12.63 28.43 -1.93
CA GLY A 111 -14.07 28.30 -2.18
C GLY A 111 -14.48 26.84 -2.42
N ASP A 112 -15.32 26.60 -3.42
CA ASP A 112 -15.86 25.27 -3.76
C ASP A 112 -14.96 24.47 -4.72
N LYS A 113 -13.72 24.93 -4.99
CA LYS A 113 -12.79 24.21 -5.87
C LYS A 113 -12.38 22.88 -5.27
N ASP A 114 -12.26 21.87 -6.14
CA ASP A 114 -11.74 20.56 -5.78
C ASP A 114 -10.23 20.61 -5.48
N ILE A 115 -9.73 19.69 -4.67
CA ILE A 115 -8.38 19.72 -4.10
C ILE A 115 -7.63 18.45 -4.44
N VAL A 116 -6.36 18.57 -4.81
CA VAL A 116 -5.44 17.43 -4.86
C VAL A 116 -4.28 17.62 -3.89
N ILE A 117 -3.98 16.60 -3.09
CA ILE A 117 -2.90 16.60 -2.09
C ILE A 117 -1.93 15.47 -2.38
N ASP A 118 -0.68 15.80 -2.76
CA ASP A 118 0.39 14.82 -3.01
C ASP A 118 1.22 14.57 -1.76
N GLY A 119 1.57 13.32 -1.54
CA GLY A 119 2.62 12.92 -0.60
C GLY A 119 2.14 12.31 0.70
N PHE A 120 0.97 11.67 0.73
CA PHE A 120 0.57 10.85 1.88
C PHE A 120 1.57 9.72 2.09
N ARG A 121 2.19 9.68 3.27
CA ARG A 121 3.26 8.75 3.65
C ARG A 121 3.00 8.03 4.98
N ASN A 122 1.99 8.46 5.72
CA ASN A 122 1.57 7.83 6.97
C ASN A 122 0.05 7.68 7.00
N PHE A 123 -0.40 6.52 7.41
CA PHE A 123 -1.83 6.17 7.43
C PHE A 123 -2.66 7.10 8.33
N LYS A 124 -2.08 7.64 9.40
CA LYS A 124 -2.79 8.58 10.29
C LYS A 124 -3.13 9.91 9.60
N GLU A 125 -2.32 10.33 8.62
CA GLU A 125 -2.64 11.49 7.78
C GLU A 125 -3.91 11.23 6.95
N VAL A 126 -4.05 10.00 6.43
CA VAL A 126 -5.23 9.56 5.67
C VAL A 126 -6.46 9.49 6.57
N GLU A 127 -6.34 8.94 7.77
CA GLU A 127 -7.45 8.89 8.74
C GLU A 127 -7.94 10.29 9.11
N GLU A 128 -7.03 11.25 9.31
CA GLU A 128 -7.40 12.59 9.73
C GLU A 128 -8.11 13.36 8.61
N ILE A 129 -7.61 13.34 7.38
CA ILE A 129 -8.25 14.03 6.26
C ILE A 129 -9.65 13.47 5.96
N ARG A 130 -9.86 12.16 6.10
CA ARG A 130 -11.18 11.52 5.93
C ARG A 130 -12.23 12.00 6.92
N LYS A 131 -11.84 12.41 8.14
CA LYS A 131 -12.76 12.97 9.14
C LYS A 131 -13.25 14.36 8.74
N ILE A 132 -12.42 15.12 8.03
CA ILE A 132 -12.65 16.54 7.70
C ILE A 132 -13.34 16.67 6.36
N TYR A 133 -12.97 15.82 5.39
CA TYR A 133 -13.51 15.83 4.03
C TYR A 133 -14.25 14.51 3.71
N PRO A 134 -15.59 14.47 3.82
CA PRO A 134 -16.36 13.25 3.53
C PRO A 134 -16.21 12.77 2.09
N ARG A 135 -15.92 13.70 1.14
CA ARG A 135 -15.64 13.40 -0.27
C ARG A 135 -14.13 13.22 -0.53
N PHE A 136 -13.37 12.71 0.43
CA PHE A 136 -11.98 12.35 0.24
C PHE A 136 -11.87 10.96 -0.43
N PHE A 137 -10.97 10.87 -1.42
CA PHE A 137 -10.55 9.63 -2.06
C PHE A 137 -9.03 9.56 -2.09
N LEU A 138 -8.48 8.42 -1.70
CA LEU A 138 -7.05 8.15 -1.77
C LEU A 138 -6.74 7.39 -3.06
N VAL A 139 -5.91 7.96 -3.92
CA VAL A 139 -5.44 7.37 -5.17
C VAL A 139 -4.00 6.92 -4.99
N ALA A 140 -3.75 5.62 -5.14
CA ALA A 140 -2.42 5.05 -5.13
C ALA A 140 -1.87 4.96 -6.56
N ILE A 141 -0.71 5.58 -6.80
CA ILE A 141 0.06 5.43 -8.02
C ILE A 141 1.24 4.52 -7.69
N CYS A 142 1.24 3.32 -8.25
CA CYS A 142 2.27 2.31 -8.04
C CYS A 142 3.11 2.14 -9.32
N ALA A 143 4.32 1.67 -9.19
CA ALA A 143 5.13 1.18 -10.28
C ALA A 143 6.14 0.16 -9.74
N GLU A 144 6.56 -0.77 -10.59
CA GLU A 144 7.59 -1.73 -10.24
C GLU A 144 8.90 -1.04 -9.84
N LYS A 145 9.65 -1.67 -8.94
CA LYS A 145 10.88 -1.09 -8.37
C LYS A 145 11.89 -0.73 -9.45
N ASP A 146 12.06 -1.60 -10.45
CA ASP A 146 13.00 -1.38 -11.54
C ASP A 146 12.59 -0.19 -12.42
N GLU A 147 11.28 -0.04 -12.69
CA GLU A 147 10.76 1.13 -13.40
C GLU A 147 10.95 2.42 -12.60
N ARG A 148 10.72 2.37 -11.30
CA ARG A 148 10.96 3.53 -10.41
C ARG A 148 12.43 3.90 -10.34
N TRP A 149 13.32 2.90 -10.23
CA TRP A 149 14.75 3.12 -10.27
C TRP A 149 15.20 3.83 -11.55
N LYS A 150 14.78 3.34 -12.71
CA LYS A 150 15.09 3.97 -14.00
C LYS A 150 14.70 5.45 -14.04
N ARG A 151 13.54 5.81 -13.46
CA ARG A 151 13.04 7.20 -13.43
C ARG A 151 13.80 8.12 -12.47
N VAL A 152 14.34 7.59 -11.39
CA VAL A 152 14.99 8.42 -10.34
C VAL A 152 16.49 8.23 -10.22
N ARG A 153 17.12 7.36 -11.01
CA ARG A 153 18.55 7.04 -10.91
C ARG A 153 19.48 8.26 -11.00
N SER A 154 19.07 9.28 -11.75
CA SER A 154 19.81 10.55 -11.87
C SER A 154 19.83 11.32 -10.54
N ASP A 155 18.74 11.27 -9.76
CA ASP A 155 18.63 11.89 -8.43
C ASP A 155 19.63 11.26 -7.44
N TYR A 156 19.98 9.98 -7.65
CA TYR A 156 20.92 9.19 -6.84
C TYR A 156 22.31 9.08 -7.45
N LYS A 157 22.57 9.76 -8.59
CA LYS A 157 23.84 9.65 -9.34
C LYS A 157 24.26 8.20 -9.63
N GLY A 158 23.29 7.33 -9.85
CA GLY A 158 23.51 5.90 -10.10
C GLY A 158 23.75 5.04 -8.85
N ASN A 159 23.67 5.59 -7.63
CA ASN A 159 23.84 4.83 -6.39
C ASN A 159 22.54 4.04 -6.05
N SER A 160 22.46 2.80 -6.52
CA SER A 160 21.32 1.93 -6.28
C SER A 160 21.15 1.52 -4.81
N ASN A 161 22.24 1.42 -4.04
CA ASN A 161 22.16 1.05 -2.62
C ASN A 161 21.46 2.13 -1.79
N GLU A 162 21.74 3.40 -2.06
CA GLU A 162 21.07 4.53 -1.40
C GLU A 162 19.57 4.56 -1.77
N PHE A 163 19.25 4.31 -3.04
CA PHE A 163 17.85 4.16 -3.49
C PHE A 163 17.14 3.03 -2.76
N GLU A 164 17.77 1.85 -2.64
CA GLU A 164 17.15 0.69 -1.98
C GLU A 164 16.90 0.93 -0.49
N GLU A 165 17.81 1.61 0.19
CA GLU A 165 17.64 1.95 1.59
C GLU A 165 16.49 2.95 1.79
N ASP A 166 16.45 4.01 0.98
CA ASP A 166 15.39 5.02 1.01
C ASP A 166 14.03 4.41 0.64
N ASP A 167 13.98 3.51 -0.35
CA ASP A 167 12.76 2.83 -0.79
C ASP A 167 12.21 1.91 0.30
N ARG A 168 13.08 1.14 0.95
CA ARG A 168 12.69 0.27 2.06
C ARG A 168 12.08 1.06 3.22
N ARG A 169 12.67 2.22 3.55
CA ARG A 169 12.15 3.11 4.59
C ARG A 169 10.80 3.72 4.19
N ASP A 170 10.65 4.14 2.94
CA ASP A 170 9.43 4.73 2.41
C ASP A 170 8.24 3.76 2.50
N GLN A 171 8.48 2.49 2.18
CA GLN A 171 7.43 1.47 2.16
C GLN A 171 6.89 1.16 3.55
N ASN A 172 7.75 0.88 4.52
CA ASN A 172 7.33 0.57 5.89
C ASN A 172 8.48 0.70 6.89
N GLU A 173 8.33 1.59 7.83
CA GLU A 173 9.17 1.68 9.03
C GLU A 173 8.47 0.99 10.23
N ASP A 174 9.26 0.42 11.16
CA ASP A 174 8.78 -0.42 12.26
C ASP A 174 8.00 0.35 13.36
N PHE A 175 7.78 1.65 13.20
CA PHE A 175 7.09 2.48 14.20
C PHE A 175 5.94 3.29 13.59
N ASP A 176 4.90 3.53 14.37
CA ASP A 176 3.64 4.16 13.92
C ASP A 176 3.80 5.58 13.34
N TRP A 177 4.85 6.31 13.71
CA TRP A 177 5.17 7.65 13.19
C TRP A 177 6.06 7.64 11.97
N GLY A 178 6.52 6.45 11.57
CA GLY A 178 7.37 6.24 10.40
C GLY A 178 6.62 6.36 9.09
N GLN A 179 7.37 6.16 8.03
CA GLN A 179 6.79 6.02 6.70
C GLN A 179 6.05 4.68 6.60
N SER A 180 4.87 4.69 6.02
CA SER A 180 4.02 3.50 5.83
C SER A 180 3.25 3.60 4.52
N VAL A 181 3.97 3.88 3.43
CA VAL A 181 3.37 4.07 2.09
C VAL A 181 2.63 2.81 1.66
N GLN A 182 3.17 1.62 1.96
CA GLN A 182 2.48 0.37 1.64
C GLN A 182 1.09 0.32 2.28
N ARG A 183 0.98 0.70 3.56
CA ARG A 183 -0.32 0.75 4.25
C ARG A 183 -1.28 1.78 3.64
N CYS A 184 -0.75 2.90 3.14
CA CYS A 184 -1.58 3.87 2.41
C CYS A 184 -2.06 3.30 1.06
N VAL A 185 -1.20 2.55 0.35
CA VAL A 185 -1.58 1.86 -0.90
C VAL A 185 -2.66 0.81 -0.64
N ASP A 186 -2.50 0.01 0.41
CA ASP A 186 -3.47 -1.04 0.79
C ASP A 186 -4.84 -0.44 1.17
N ASP A 187 -4.86 0.81 1.64
CA ASP A 187 -6.06 1.56 2.04
C ASP A 187 -6.61 2.50 0.95
N ALA A 188 -6.04 2.45 -0.26
CA ALA A 188 -6.43 3.33 -1.35
C ALA A 188 -7.83 3.02 -1.89
N ASP A 189 -8.53 4.05 -2.28
CA ASP A 189 -9.84 4.00 -2.94
C ASP A 189 -9.73 3.63 -4.43
N TYR A 190 -8.62 4.04 -5.06
CA TYR A 190 -8.28 3.72 -6.45
C TYR A 190 -6.78 3.41 -6.54
N VAL A 191 -6.42 2.38 -7.31
CA VAL A 191 -5.03 1.98 -7.55
C VAL A 191 -4.74 2.06 -9.04
N TYR A 192 -3.58 2.58 -9.41
CA TYR A 192 -3.07 2.56 -10.77
C TYR A 192 -1.60 2.13 -10.81
N TYR A 193 -1.31 1.13 -11.64
CA TYR A 193 0.06 0.68 -11.90
C TYR A 193 0.63 1.36 -13.13
N ASN A 194 1.53 2.31 -12.90
CA ASN A 194 2.20 3.12 -13.90
C ASN A 194 3.53 2.45 -14.32
N ASN A 195 3.42 1.30 -14.98
CA ASN A 195 4.58 0.51 -15.48
C ASN A 195 4.89 0.85 -16.95
N GLU A 196 4.92 2.14 -17.31
CA GLU A 196 5.27 2.53 -18.67
C GLU A 196 6.77 2.39 -18.91
N HIS A 197 7.11 1.71 -20.00
CA HIS A 197 8.47 1.46 -20.39
C HIS A 197 9.19 2.74 -20.80
N LEU A 198 10.50 2.75 -20.56
CA LEU A 198 11.40 3.79 -21.02
C LEU A 198 11.58 3.71 -22.54
N VAL A 199 11.71 4.87 -23.20
CA VAL A 199 12.18 4.92 -24.57
C VAL A 199 13.72 4.93 -24.52
N VAL A 200 14.32 3.99 -25.24
CA VAL A 200 15.78 3.98 -25.48
C VAL A 200 16.06 4.98 -26.59
N ASN A 201 16.82 6.04 -26.30
CA ASN A 201 17.23 6.98 -27.31
C ASN A 201 18.36 6.39 -28.20
N LEU A 202 18.69 7.08 -29.31
CA LEU A 202 19.72 6.65 -30.27
C LEU A 202 21.11 6.47 -29.67
N GLU A 203 21.37 7.01 -28.47
CA GLU A 203 22.61 6.88 -27.72
C GLU A 203 22.61 5.69 -26.73
N GLY A 204 21.55 4.87 -26.73
CA GLY A 204 21.39 3.75 -25.81
C GLY A 204 21.02 4.16 -24.37
N ASN A 205 20.76 5.46 -24.12
CA ASN A 205 20.32 5.93 -22.82
C ASN A 205 18.80 5.76 -22.68
N GLU A 206 18.38 5.07 -21.63
CA GLU A 206 16.97 4.94 -21.29
C GLU A 206 16.51 6.21 -20.56
N ASN A 207 15.62 6.98 -21.20
CA ASN A 207 14.95 8.12 -20.58
C ASN A 207 13.45 7.80 -20.42
N PRO A 208 12.79 8.25 -19.33
CA PRO A 208 11.35 8.11 -19.23
C PRO A 208 10.67 8.92 -20.34
N ASP A 209 9.79 8.27 -21.09
CA ASP A 209 8.90 8.98 -22.02
C ASP A 209 7.84 9.74 -21.23
N THR A 210 8.22 10.97 -20.84
CA THR A 210 7.39 11.82 -20.01
C THR A 210 6.04 12.15 -20.67
N GLU A 211 6.00 12.29 -21.99
CA GLU A 211 4.76 12.59 -22.71
C GLU A 211 3.81 11.39 -22.70
N LYS A 212 4.33 10.18 -22.95
CA LYS A 212 3.55 8.94 -22.91
C LYS A 212 3.02 8.68 -21.49
N ILE A 213 3.87 8.87 -20.46
CA ILE A 213 3.48 8.73 -19.06
C ILE A 213 2.36 9.73 -18.73
N ASN A 214 2.52 10.99 -19.08
CA ASN A 214 1.51 12.03 -18.81
C ASN A 214 0.19 11.75 -19.55
N ARG A 215 0.24 11.29 -20.80
CA ARG A 215 -0.96 10.90 -21.56
C ARG A 215 -1.72 9.78 -20.85
N LYS A 216 -1.03 8.72 -20.42
CA LYS A 216 -1.64 7.61 -19.70
C LYS A 216 -2.20 8.02 -18.33
N LEU A 217 -1.48 8.86 -17.58
CA LEU A 217 -1.99 9.41 -16.34
C LEU A 217 -3.25 10.25 -16.58
N LYS A 218 -3.30 11.00 -17.68
CA LYS A 218 -4.48 11.77 -18.08
C LYS A 218 -5.66 10.87 -18.45
N GLU A 219 -5.42 9.78 -19.19
CA GLU A 219 -6.44 8.75 -19.47
C GLU A 219 -7.01 8.14 -18.18
N GLN A 220 -6.14 7.84 -17.19
CA GLN A 220 -6.58 7.36 -15.89
C GLN A 220 -7.38 8.42 -15.13
N ALA A 221 -6.96 9.69 -15.15
CA ALA A 221 -7.74 10.77 -14.51
C ALA A 221 -9.13 10.89 -15.12
N LYS A 222 -9.27 10.78 -16.44
CA LYS A 222 -10.58 10.73 -17.14
C LYS A 222 -11.43 9.52 -16.74
N ASP A 223 -10.82 8.41 -16.33
CA ASP A 223 -11.53 7.21 -15.87
C ASP A 223 -12.10 7.40 -14.46
N PHE A 224 -11.33 7.95 -13.51
CA PHE A 224 -11.75 7.98 -12.12
C PHE A 224 -12.37 9.31 -11.64
N VAL A 225 -11.97 10.47 -12.19
CA VAL A 225 -12.46 11.77 -11.71
C VAL A 225 -13.99 11.93 -11.87
N PRO A 226 -14.61 11.62 -13.01
CA PRO A 226 -16.07 11.72 -13.17
C PRO A 226 -16.82 10.83 -12.16
N LEU A 227 -16.30 9.64 -11.85
CA LEU A 227 -16.88 8.74 -10.87
C LEU A 227 -16.80 9.30 -9.44
N MET A 228 -15.65 9.88 -9.06
CA MET A 228 -15.46 10.51 -7.76
C MET A 228 -16.29 11.79 -7.61
N LYS A 229 -16.48 12.55 -8.69
CA LYS A 229 -17.38 13.72 -8.73
C LYS A 229 -18.85 13.32 -8.67
N GLY A 230 -19.20 12.10 -9.06
CA GLY A 230 -20.58 11.62 -9.15
C GLY A 230 -21.31 12.17 -10.39
N GLU A 231 -20.58 12.45 -11.46
CA GLU A 231 -21.11 13.01 -12.70
C GLU A 231 -22.06 12.03 -13.41
N THR A 232 -23.00 12.55 -14.20
CA THR A 232 -23.88 11.76 -15.06
C THR A 232 -23.12 11.23 -16.28
N GLY A 233 -23.52 10.06 -16.81
CA GLY A 233 -22.86 9.45 -17.98
C GLY A 233 -21.51 8.77 -17.68
N ARG A 234 -21.20 8.57 -16.39
CA ARG A 234 -20.03 7.80 -15.96
C ARG A 234 -20.13 6.33 -16.38
N ARG A 235 -18.97 5.69 -16.56
CA ARG A 235 -18.91 4.26 -16.91
C ARG A 235 -19.46 3.35 -15.81
N ASP A 236 -19.86 2.16 -16.21
CA ASP A 236 -20.15 1.06 -15.30
C ASP A 236 -18.88 0.47 -14.66
N PRO A 237 -19.00 -0.34 -13.57
CA PRO A 237 -17.87 -1.06 -13.01
C PRO A 237 -17.22 -1.98 -14.04
N LYS A 238 -15.89 -2.01 -14.07
CA LYS A 238 -15.14 -3.00 -14.82
C LYS A 238 -15.31 -4.39 -14.18
N PRO A 239 -15.33 -5.49 -14.96
CA PRO A 239 -15.41 -6.84 -14.39
C PRO A 239 -14.33 -7.09 -13.32
N GLU A 240 -13.12 -6.58 -13.51
CA GLU A 240 -12.00 -6.70 -12.57
C GLU A 240 -12.30 -6.00 -11.24
N GLU A 241 -12.94 -4.82 -11.27
CA GLU A 241 -13.34 -4.09 -10.06
C GLU A 241 -14.38 -4.86 -9.24
N VAL A 242 -15.32 -5.53 -9.92
CA VAL A 242 -16.32 -6.39 -9.28
C VAL A 242 -15.64 -7.57 -8.59
N GLN A 243 -14.75 -8.28 -9.30
CA GLN A 243 -14.11 -9.49 -8.77
C GLN A 243 -13.09 -9.17 -7.66
N ILE A 244 -12.33 -8.10 -7.78
CA ILE A 244 -11.44 -7.64 -6.70
C ILE A 244 -12.25 -7.19 -5.48
N THR A 245 -13.41 -6.54 -5.68
CA THR A 245 -14.31 -6.21 -4.55
C THR A 245 -14.81 -7.49 -3.85
N ALA A 246 -15.15 -8.53 -4.60
CA ALA A 246 -15.53 -9.82 -4.04
C ALA A 246 -14.36 -10.50 -3.29
N ALA A 247 -13.13 -10.41 -3.81
CA ALA A 247 -11.94 -10.92 -3.11
C ALA A 247 -11.70 -10.18 -1.78
N TYR A 248 -11.83 -8.85 -1.75
CA TYR A 248 -11.76 -8.10 -0.50
C TYR A 248 -12.88 -8.46 0.49
N ALA A 249 -14.11 -8.69 0.00
CA ALA A 249 -15.19 -9.17 0.86
C ALA A 249 -14.84 -10.52 1.51
N GLN A 250 -14.24 -11.45 0.76
CA GLN A 250 -13.74 -12.72 1.30
C GLN A 250 -12.63 -12.51 2.33
N SER A 251 -11.69 -11.59 2.09
CA SER A 251 -10.57 -11.33 3.01
C SER A 251 -11.02 -10.90 4.41
N ASN A 252 -12.20 -10.25 4.53
CA ASN A 252 -12.77 -9.86 5.82
C ASN A 252 -13.16 -11.05 6.71
N SER A 253 -13.28 -12.25 6.15
CA SER A 253 -13.54 -13.48 6.90
C SER A 253 -12.29 -14.06 7.54
N SER A 254 -11.09 -13.59 7.16
CA SER A 254 -9.83 -14.04 7.73
C SER A 254 -9.66 -13.59 9.18
N THR A 255 -9.17 -14.49 10.04
CA THR A 255 -8.81 -14.19 11.43
C THR A 255 -7.29 -13.99 11.61
N CYS A 256 -6.52 -13.93 10.54
CA CYS A 256 -5.09 -13.71 10.58
C CYS A 256 -4.75 -12.34 11.18
N LEU A 257 -3.84 -12.31 12.15
CA LEU A 257 -3.41 -11.05 12.81
C LEU A 257 -2.46 -10.20 11.95
N LYS A 258 -1.93 -10.77 10.85
CA LYS A 258 -0.89 -10.10 10.05
C LYS A 258 -1.39 -9.64 8.70
N ARG A 259 -2.21 -10.45 8.02
CA ARG A 259 -2.64 -10.14 6.66
C ARG A 259 -3.97 -10.83 6.35
N HIS A 260 -4.93 -10.08 5.89
CA HIS A 260 -6.21 -10.59 5.39
C HIS A 260 -6.13 -10.68 3.87
N VAL A 261 -6.16 -11.89 3.35
CA VAL A 261 -6.09 -12.17 1.91
C VAL A 261 -7.37 -12.83 1.45
N GLY A 262 -7.89 -12.39 0.32
CA GLY A 262 -9.04 -12.99 -0.35
C GLY A 262 -8.71 -13.31 -1.80
N ALA A 263 -9.32 -14.36 -2.32
CA ALA A 263 -9.16 -14.84 -3.68
C ALA A 263 -10.49 -15.24 -4.30
N VAL A 264 -10.65 -14.96 -5.61
CA VAL A 264 -11.81 -15.35 -6.42
C VAL A 264 -11.30 -15.97 -7.71
N ILE A 265 -11.77 -17.16 -8.04
CA ILE A 265 -11.50 -17.82 -9.31
C ILE A 265 -12.72 -17.66 -10.21
N THR A 266 -12.52 -17.17 -11.43
CA THR A 266 -13.58 -16.98 -12.42
C THR A 266 -13.28 -17.71 -13.73
N VAL A 267 -14.34 -18.05 -14.44
CA VAL A 267 -14.25 -18.49 -15.84
C VAL A 267 -15.01 -17.52 -16.72
N LYS A 268 -14.54 -17.34 -17.96
CA LYS A 268 -15.24 -16.51 -18.95
C LYS A 268 -16.31 -17.34 -19.64
N ARG A 269 -17.60 -16.94 -19.51
CA ARG A 269 -18.74 -17.54 -20.22
C ARG A 269 -19.57 -16.42 -20.82
N ASP A 270 -19.88 -16.52 -22.10
CA ASP A 270 -20.71 -15.54 -22.83
C ASP A 270 -20.21 -14.08 -22.64
N GLY A 271 -18.89 -13.91 -22.61
CA GLY A 271 -18.25 -12.61 -22.42
C GLY A 271 -18.15 -12.12 -20.96
N GLN A 272 -18.80 -12.81 -20.03
CA GLN A 272 -18.83 -12.42 -18.60
C GLN A 272 -17.84 -13.24 -17.76
N GLN A 273 -17.28 -12.61 -16.72
CA GLN A 273 -16.46 -13.28 -15.70
C GLN A 273 -17.36 -13.86 -14.61
N ILE A 274 -17.53 -15.18 -14.62
CA ILE A 274 -18.40 -15.89 -13.69
C ILE A 274 -17.56 -16.49 -12.57
N PRO A 275 -17.78 -16.09 -11.29
CA PRO A 275 -17.11 -16.71 -10.14
C PRO A 275 -17.48 -18.20 -10.03
N ILE A 276 -16.47 -19.06 -9.88
CA ILE A 276 -16.66 -20.52 -9.71
C ILE A 276 -16.14 -21.01 -8.36
N SER A 277 -15.27 -20.23 -7.72
CA SER A 277 -14.74 -20.53 -6.39
C SER A 277 -14.21 -19.27 -5.72
N MET A 278 -14.17 -19.27 -4.38
CA MET A 278 -13.66 -18.19 -3.55
C MET A 278 -12.91 -18.76 -2.35
N GLY A 279 -11.97 -17.99 -1.81
CA GLY A 279 -11.21 -18.36 -0.63
C GLY A 279 -10.69 -17.16 0.14
N PHE A 280 -10.35 -17.39 1.39
CA PHE A 280 -9.63 -16.45 2.26
C PHE A 280 -8.62 -17.21 3.11
N ASN A 281 -7.58 -16.53 3.57
CA ASN A 281 -6.57 -17.18 4.39
C ASN A 281 -7.05 -17.40 5.82
N GLU A 282 -7.08 -18.67 6.25
CA GLU A 282 -7.56 -19.08 7.57
C GLU A 282 -6.97 -20.45 7.97
N ASN A 283 -6.85 -20.69 9.25
CA ASN A 283 -6.48 -22.01 9.76
C ASN A 283 -7.52 -23.08 9.37
N PRO A 284 -7.09 -24.34 9.22
CA PRO A 284 -8.01 -25.46 9.05
C PRO A 284 -9.05 -25.55 10.19
N PRO A 285 -10.24 -26.12 9.94
CA PRO A 285 -11.17 -26.44 11.02
C PRO A 285 -10.47 -27.25 12.12
N ASN A 286 -10.85 -27.02 13.38
CA ASN A 286 -10.28 -27.67 14.58
C ASN A 286 -8.87 -27.18 14.98
N ILE A 287 -8.25 -26.27 14.26
CA ILE A 287 -7.08 -25.52 14.73
C ILE A 287 -7.56 -24.14 15.23
N ARG A 288 -6.99 -23.68 16.35
CA ARG A 288 -7.33 -22.36 16.91
C ARG A 288 -7.12 -21.26 15.87
N THR A 289 -7.93 -20.22 15.89
CA THR A 289 -7.75 -19.05 15.03
C THR A 289 -6.64 -18.15 15.57
N CYS A 290 -5.91 -17.47 14.68
CA CYS A 290 -4.87 -16.52 15.11
C CYS A 290 -5.45 -15.35 15.94
N LYS A 291 -6.68 -14.91 15.62
CA LYS A 291 -7.36 -13.81 16.32
C LYS A 291 -7.65 -14.09 17.80
N SER A 292 -7.81 -15.37 18.17
CA SER A 292 -8.16 -15.74 19.55
C SER A 292 -6.99 -15.63 20.54
N GLU A 293 -5.74 -15.68 20.05
CA GLU A 293 -4.56 -15.66 20.93
C GLU A 293 -3.40 -14.90 20.29
N THR A 294 -2.50 -15.64 19.65
CA THR A 294 -1.28 -15.10 19.02
C THR A 294 -1.02 -15.77 17.67
N CYS A 295 -0.14 -15.17 16.89
CA CYS A 295 0.26 -15.76 15.61
C CYS A 295 1.15 -17.00 15.84
N TYR A 296 0.76 -18.17 15.34
CA TYR A 296 1.55 -19.41 15.40
C TYR A 296 2.99 -19.22 14.94
N LYS A 297 3.18 -18.49 13.87
CA LYS A 297 4.50 -18.19 13.33
C LYS A 297 5.37 -17.41 14.32
N ASP A 298 4.77 -16.49 15.09
CA ASP A 298 5.52 -15.71 16.08
C ASP A 298 5.78 -16.50 17.36
N GLU A 299 4.83 -17.33 17.78
CA GLU A 299 4.99 -18.21 18.94
C GLU A 299 6.10 -19.24 18.71
N ASP A 300 6.08 -19.90 17.55
CA ASP A 300 7.08 -20.91 17.23
C ASP A 300 8.48 -20.30 17.12
N MET A 301 8.59 -19.08 16.51
CA MET A 301 9.85 -18.34 16.52
C MET A 301 10.33 -18.04 17.93
N ASN A 302 9.46 -17.50 18.79
CA ASN A 302 9.82 -17.18 20.17
C ASN A 302 10.17 -18.44 20.98
N SER A 303 9.48 -19.54 20.76
CA SER A 303 9.71 -20.83 21.40
C SER A 303 11.01 -21.47 20.92
N LYS A 304 11.26 -21.48 19.61
CA LYS A 304 12.49 -22.01 19.01
C LYS A 304 13.71 -21.18 19.39
N LEU A 305 13.60 -19.86 19.42
CA LEU A 305 14.68 -18.98 19.87
C LEU A 305 14.98 -19.17 21.38
N LYS A 306 13.96 -19.45 22.19
CA LYS A 306 14.12 -19.78 23.61
C LYS A 306 14.68 -21.20 23.81
N ALA A 307 14.22 -22.18 23.00
CA ALA A 307 14.58 -23.58 23.13
C ALA A 307 15.94 -23.91 22.53
N ARG A 308 16.35 -23.23 21.45
CA ARG A 308 17.57 -23.58 20.72
C ARG A 308 18.83 -23.15 21.44
N GLY A 309 18.80 -22.15 22.34
CA GLY A 309 20.04 -21.64 22.95
C GLY A 309 21.11 -21.34 21.88
N GLU A 310 20.69 -21.23 20.61
CA GLU A 310 21.58 -21.17 19.47
C GLU A 310 22.38 -19.88 19.49
N ASP A 311 23.63 -20.08 19.26
CA ASP A 311 24.60 -19.04 19.02
C ASP A 311 24.25 -18.28 17.74
N ILE A 312 23.87 -17.04 17.88
CA ILE A 312 23.53 -16.16 16.75
C ILE A 312 24.76 -15.33 16.42
N TYR A 313 25.29 -15.50 15.21
CA TYR A 313 26.40 -14.70 14.73
C TYR A 313 25.92 -13.51 13.95
N CYS A 314 26.44 -12.33 14.28
CA CYS A 314 26.12 -11.10 13.54
C CYS A 314 26.68 -11.20 12.10
N PRO A 315 25.86 -11.01 11.07
CA PRO A 315 26.31 -11.10 9.68
C PRO A 315 27.30 -10.00 9.28
N SER A 316 27.27 -8.88 9.99
CA SER A 316 28.12 -7.73 9.65
C SER A 316 29.48 -7.75 10.34
N CYS A 317 29.58 -8.31 11.55
CA CYS A 317 30.83 -8.25 12.32
C CYS A 317 31.22 -9.60 12.95
N GLY A 318 30.47 -10.68 12.70
CA GLY A 318 30.76 -12.01 13.23
C GLY A 318 30.54 -12.18 14.74
N GLU A 319 30.08 -11.15 15.46
CA GLU A 319 29.87 -11.23 16.92
C GLU A 319 28.86 -12.29 17.27
N HIS A 320 29.15 -13.04 18.32
CA HIS A 320 28.39 -14.13 18.84
C HIS A 320 27.42 -13.70 19.94
N HIS A 321 26.14 -14.01 19.80
CA HIS A 321 25.10 -13.67 20.75
C HIS A 321 24.37 -14.91 21.27
N ARG A 322 24.56 -15.26 22.54
CA ARG A 322 23.87 -16.40 23.21
C ARG A 322 22.41 -16.11 23.55
N LYS A 323 22.04 -14.84 23.67
CA LYS A 323 20.66 -14.38 23.91
C LYS A 323 20.45 -13.05 23.19
N LEU A 324 19.40 -12.96 22.39
CA LEU A 324 18.92 -11.70 21.86
C LEU A 324 17.88 -11.13 22.82
N THR A 325 18.13 -9.90 23.27
CA THR A 325 17.15 -9.09 24.02
C THR A 325 16.58 -8.02 23.09
N ASP A 326 15.32 -7.69 23.22
CA ASP A 326 14.71 -6.59 22.46
C ASP A 326 15.38 -5.24 22.84
N PRO A 327 15.75 -4.37 21.89
CA PRO A 327 15.63 -4.50 20.43
C PRO A 327 16.71 -5.43 19.85
N TRP A 328 16.32 -6.33 18.96
CA TRP A 328 17.15 -7.35 18.33
C TRP A 328 18.26 -6.76 17.45
N VAL A 329 19.27 -6.18 18.10
CA VAL A 329 20.42 -5.55 17.46
C VAL A 329 21.72 -6.17 17.96
N CYS A 330 22.71 -6.23 17.10
CA CYS A 330 24.05 -6.64 17.48
C CYS A 330 24.62 -5.65 18.50
N LYS A 331 25.02 -6.15 19.67
CA LYS A 331 25.60 -5.33 20.75
C LYS A 331 26.94 -4.67 20.36
N LYS A 332 27.64 -5.24 19.37
CA LYS A 332 28.94 -4.76 18.93
C LYS A 332 28.85 -3.71 17.83
N CYS A 333 28.05 -3.94 16.80
CA CYS A 333 28.02 -3.06 15.62
C CYS A 333 26.64 -2.40 15.36
N GLY A 334 25.64 -2.64 16.20
CA GLY A 334 24.30 -2.04 16.05
C GLY A 334 23.47 -2.61 14.88
N THR A 335 23.98 -3.59 14.14
CA THR A 335 23.23 -4.20 13.01
C THR A 335 21.96 -4.85 13.55
N SER A 336 20.82 -4.57 12.89
CA SER A 336 19.56 -5.25 13.21
C SER A 336 19.66 -6.73 12.89
N LEU A 337 19.47 -7.57 13.90
CA LEU A 337 19.46 -9.02 13.76
C LEU A 337 18.06 -9.56 13.42
N LYS A 338 17.03 -8.70 13.42
CA LYS A 338 15.67 -9.02 12.95
C LYS A 338 15.64 -9.48 11.49
N ILE A 339 16.55 -8.99 10.65
CA ILE A 339 16.64 -9.33 9.22
C ILE A 339 17.05 -10.78 8.99
N TRP A 340 17.81 -11.37 9.91
CA TRP A 340 18.27 -12.77 9.80
C TRP A 340 17.21 -13.78 10.20
N LEU A 341 16.26 -13.37 11.00
CA LEU A 341 15.04 -14.11 11.33
C LEU A 341 13.96 -13.76 10.30
N HIS A 342 14.28 -13.88 9.02
CA HIS A 342 13.49 -13.38 7.90
C HIS A 342 12.05 -13.86 8.02
N PRO A 343 11.06 -12.93 8.08
CA PRO A 343 9.64 -13.32 8.15
C PRO A 343 9.21 -14.24 7.01
N ASN A 344 9.92 -14.20 5.88
CA ASN A 344 9.63 -15.04 4.69
C ASN A 344 10.20 -16.45 4.75
N ARG A 345 11.15 -16.75 5.65
CA ARG A 345 11.70 -18.11 5.81
C ARG A 345 10.83 -19.03 6.66
N ASN A 346 9.83 -18.49 7.34
CA ASN A 346 8.98 -19.25 8.25
C ASN A 346 7.53 -19.36 7.74
N MET A 347 7.34 -19.28 6.42
CA MET A 347 6.00 -19.49 5.84
C MET A 347 5.51 -20.92 6.07
N GLU A 348 6.43 -21.90 6.11
CA GLU A 348 6.15 -23.28 6.46
C GLU A 348 5.65 -23.49 7.90
N LEU A 349 5.86 -22.53 8.78
CA LEU A 349 5.36 -22.55 10.16
C LEU A 349 3.97 -21.92 10.29
N CYS A 350 3.49 -21.27 9.25
CA CYS A 350 2.13 -20.75 9.22
C CYS A 350 1.14 -21.87 8.99
N THR A 351 0.22 -22.05 9.91
CA THR A 351 -0.81 -23.11 9.81
C THR A 351 -2.01 -22.69 8.97
N ALA A 352 -2.09 -21.41 8.57
CA ALA A 352 -3.17 -20.94 7.73
C ALA A 352 -3.04 -21.45 6.29
N ILE A 353 -4.11 -22.01 5.76
CA ILE A 353 -4.30 -22.25 4.33
C ILE A 353 -4.40 -20.88 3.66
N HIS A 354 -3.68 -20.65 2.58
CA HIS A 354 -3.72 -19.39 1.85
C HIS A 354 -5.05 -19.21 1.10
N ALA A 355 -5.39 -17.98 0.78
CA ALA A 355 -6.66 -17.67 0.11
C ALA A 355 -6.77 -18.35 -1.27
N GLU A 356 -5.68 -18.33 -2.05
CA GLU A 356 -5.57 -18.97 -3.35
C GLU A 356 -5.71 -20.49 -3.23
N GLU A 357 -4.98 -21.09 -2.28
CA GLU A 357 -5.05 -22.52 -1.99
C GLU A 357 -6.48 -22.93 -1.59
N ARG A 358 -7.11 -22.18 -0.69
CA ARG A 358 -8.50 -22.44 -0.29
C ARG A 358 -9.47 -22.30 -1.46
N ALA A 359 -9.31 -21.29 -2.31
CA ALA A 359 -10.14 -21.14 -3.50
C ALA A 359 -9.97 -22.33 -4.46
N ILE A 360 -8.75 -22.82 -4.65
CA ILE A 360 -8.46 -24.02 -5.48
C ILE A 360 -9.06 -25.26 -4.86
N LEU A 361 -8.86 -25.51 -3.57
CA LEU A 361 -9.45 -26.65 -2.86
C LEU A 361 -10.98 -26.66 -2.92
N SER A 362 -11.61 -25.49 -2.90
CA SER A 362 -13.05 -25.34 -2.98
C SER A 362 -13.65 -25.65 -4.36
N LEU A 363 -12.82 -25.81 -5.39
CA LEU A 363 -13.26 -26.31 -6.70
C LEU A 363 -13.70 -27.79 -6.62
N GLY A 364 -13.21 -28.56 -5.64
CA GLY A 364 -13.40 -30.00 -5.56
C GLY A 364 -12.72 -30.69 -6.75
N ASP A 365 -13.44 -31.59 -7.42
CA ASP A 365 -12.94 -32.34 -8.59
C ASP A 365 -12.89 -31.51 -9.89
N ARG A 366 -13.30 -30.24 -9.85
CA ARG A 366 -13.32 -29.38 -11.03
C ARG A 366 -11.95 -28.75 -11.27
N ARG A 367 -11.51 -28.77 -12.50
CA ARG A 367 -10.36 -27.98 -12.95
C ARG A 367 -10.78 -26.55 -13.29
N ALA A 368 -9.81 -25.65 -13.19
CA ALA A 368 -9.99 -24.23 -13.54
C ALA A 368 -9.22 -23.87 -14.81
N ASP A 369 -9.25 -24.77 -15.83
CA ASP A 369 -8.50 -24.58 -17.07
C ASP A 369 -8.89 -23.27 -17.75
N GLY A 370 -7.90 -22.42 -18.03
CA GLY A 370 -8.11 -21.10 -18.63
C GLY A 370 -8.70 -20.04 -17.71
N ALA A 371 -8.97 -20.37 -16.44
CA ALA A 371 -9.57 -19.45 -15.48
C ALA A 371 -8.67 -18.24 -15.15
N THR A 372 -9.29 -17.22 -14.56
CA THR A 372 -8.63 -16.04 -13.98
C THR A 372 -8.75 -16.09 -12.46
N LEU A 373 -7.64 -15.93 -11.76
CA LEU A 373 -7.56 -15.73 -10.32
C LEU A 373 -7.45 -14.24 -10.00
N TYR A 374 -8.38 -13.72 -9.25
CA TYR A 374 -8.36 -12.39 -8.65
C TYR A 374 -7.96 -12.52 -7.20
N VAL A 375 -6.91 -11.83 -6.77
CA VAL A 375 -6.38 -11.96 -5.42
C VAL A 375 -5.94 -10.61 -4.86
N THR A 376 -6.19 -10.38 -3.57
CA THR A 376 -5.83 -9.10 -2.94
C THR A 376 -4.33 -8.93 -2.78
N THR A 377 -3.57 -10.03 -2.69
CA THR A 377 -2.09 -10.02 -2.54
C THR A 377 -1.47 -11.03 -3.50
N PHE A 378 -0.38 -10.66 -4.17
CA PHE A 378 0.33 -11.51 -5.13
C PHE A 378 0.67 -12.89 -4.53
N PRO A 379 0.46 -14.01 -5.27
CA PRO A 379 0.65 -15.37 -4.78
C PRO A 379 2.09 -15.66 -4.34
N CYS A 380 2.26 -16.41 -3.26
CA CYS A 380 3.55 -16.97 -2.90
C CYS A 380 3.93 -18.14 -3.81
N PHE A 381 5.17 -18.61 -3.73
CA PHE A 381 5.66 -19.70 -4.59
C PHE A 381 4.88 -21.02 -4.42
N GLN A 382 4.41 -21.33 -3.20
CA GLN A 382 3.58 -22.52 -2.97
C GLN A 382 2.23 -22.40 -3.69
N CYS A 383 1.54 -21.26 -3.57
CA CYS A 383 0.30 -20.99 -4.28
C CYS A 383 0.51 -20.98 -5.81
N ALA A 384 1.63 -20.45 -6.30
CA ALA A 384 1.93 -20.44 -7.72
C ALA A 384 1.98 -21.85 -8.34
N ARG A 385 2.49 -22.85 -7.61
CA ARG A 385 2.49 -24.25 -8.04
C ARG A 385 1.06 -24.81 -8.15
N LEU A 386 0.20 -24.49 -7.17
CA LEU A 386 -1.21 -24.92 -7.19
C LEU A 386 -2.00 -24.21 -8.30
N ILE A 387 -1.71 -22.94 -8.57
CA ILE A 387 -2.29 -22.17 -9.67
C ILE A 387 -2.02 -22.89 -11.01
N LEU A 388 -0.79 -23.32 -11.23
CA LEU A 388 -0.41 -24.07 -12.43
C LEU A 388 -1.12 -25.43 -12.52
N ASP A 389 -1.15 -26.17 -11.41
CA ASP A 389 -1.78 -27.50 -11.35
C ASP A 389 -3.29 -27.42 -11.59
N ALA A 390 -3.96 -26.39 -11.06
CA ALA A 390 -5.38 -26.13 -11.27
C ALA A 390 -5.73 -25.69 -12.71
N GLY A 391 -4.75 -25.35 -13.56
CA GLY A 391 -4.96 -24.91 -14.94
C GLY A 391 -5.28 -23.42 -15.09
N ILE A 392 -5.15 -22.63 -14.04
CA ILE A 392 -5.37 -21.17 -14.07
C ILE A 392 -4.37 -20.50 -15.02
N LYS A 393 -4.83 -19.60 -15.86
CA LYS A 393 -4.00 -18.94 -16.90
C LYS A 393 -3.80 -17.46 -16.69
N ASN A 394 -4.59 -16.82 -15.84
CA ASN A 394 -4.48 -15.39 -15.57
C ASN A 394 -4.51 -15.15 -14.07
N VAL A 395 -3.64 -14.29 -13.57
CA VAL A 395 -3.60 -13.83 -12.18
C VAL A 395 -3.64 -12.32 -12.16
N LEU A 396 -4.70 -11.77 -11.56
CA LEU A 396 -4.85 -10.34 -11.30
C LEU A 396 -4.70 -10.09 -9.80
N TYR A 397 -3.77 -9.22 -9.41
CA TYR A 397 -3.45 -8.96 -8.00
C TYR A 397 -3.43 -7.46 -7.68
N VAL A 398 -3.75 -7.10 -6.42
CA VAL A 398 -3.72 -5.70 -5.98
C VAL A 398 -2.38 -5.35 -5.34
N GLU A 399 -1.95 -6.10 -4.34
CA GLU A 399 -0.70 -5.85 -3.64
C GLU A 399 0.43 -6.70 -4.21
N ALA A 400 1.53 -6.06 -4.62
CA ALA A 400 2.74 -6.79 -4.98
C ALA A 400 3.37 -7.42 -3.73
N TYR A 401 3.58 -8.74 -3.76
CA TYR A 401 4.31 -9.44 -2.71
C TYR A 401 5.78 -9.65 -3.13
N PRO A 402 6.76 -9.28 -2.31
CA PRO A 402 8.17 -9.22 -2.73
C PRO A 402 8.86 -10.60 -2.75
N VAL A 403 8.25 -11.62 -3.34
CA VAL A 403 8.91 -12.92 -3.54
C VAL A 403 9.57 -12.94 -4.91
N LYS A 404 10.89 -12.77 -4.94
CA LYS A 404 11.68 -12.90 -6.18
C LYS A 404 11.44 -14.29 -6.81
N GLY A 405 11.25 -14.31 -8.12
CA GLY A 405 11.17 -15.54 -8.91
C GLY A 405 9.77 -16.13 -9.06
N THR A 406 8.78 -15.80 -8.20
CA THR A 406 7.43 -16.36 -8.35
C THR A 406 6.74 -15.87 -9.63
N GLY A 407 6.84 -14.58 -9.94
CA GLY A 407 6.29 -14.02 -11.18
C GLY A 407 6.94 -14.63 -12.43
N GLU A 408 8.27 -14.70 -12.44
CA GLU A 408 9.03 -15.34 -13.54
C GLU A 408 8.63 -16.81 -13.71
N PHE A 409 8.45 -17.52 -12.60
CA PHE A 409 8.03 -18.92 -12.62
C PHE A 409 6.64 -19.06 -13.26
N LEU A 410 5.66 -18.23 -12.89
CA LEU A 410 4.32 -18.25 -13.49
C LEU A 410 4.36 -17.91 -14.99
N ILE A 411 5.06 -16.85 -15.38
CA ILE A 411 5.19 -16.42 -16.77
C ILE A 411 5.83 -17.47 -17.64
N LYS A 412 6.95 -18.09 -17.19
CA LYS A 412 7.63 -19.18 -17.91
C LYS A 412 6.73 -20.40 -18.13
N ASN A 413 5.73 -20.61 -17.28
CA ASN A 413 4.77 -21.71 -17.39
C ASN A 413 3.42 -21.26 -18.03
N GLY A 414 3.39 -20.13 -18.72
CA GLY A 414 2.26 -19.68 -19.52
C GLY A 414 1.08 -19.13 -18.73
N VAL A 415 1.34 -18.54 -17.55
CA VAL A 415 0.36 -17.77 -16.77
C VAL A 415 0.63 -16.28 -16.97
N SER A 416 -0.39 -15.54 -17.43
CA SER A 416 -0.37 -14.08 -17.45
C SER A 416 -0.53 -13.54 -16.02
N ILE A 417 0.30 -12.57 -15.66
CA ILE A 417 0.18 -11.88 -14.36
C ILE A 417 0.03 -10.37 -14.60
N GLU A 418 -0.99 -9.79 -14.00
CA GLU A 418 -1.33 -8.38 -14.18
C GLU A 418 -1.62 -7.70 -12.84
N PRO A 419 -1.02 -6.54 -12.58
CA PRO A 419 -1.41 -5.73 -11.43
C PRO A 419 -2.76 -5.07 -11.69
N PHE A 420 -3.62 -5.07 -10.68
CA PHE A 420 -4.94 -4.45 -10.75
C PHE A 420 -4.83 -2.92 -10.85
N SER A 421 -5.62 -2.34 -11.74
CA SER A 421 -5.84 -0.89 -11.81
C SER A 421 -7.34 -0.58 -11.85
N GLY A 422 -7.83 0.19 -10.87
CA GLY A 422 -9.26 0.50 -10.76
C GLY A 422 -9.68 0.84 -9.33
N PHE A 423 -10.99 0.94 -9.11
CA PHE A 423 -11.57 1.16 -7.80
C PHE A 423 -11.51 -0.09 -6.93
N THR A 424 -11.00 0.07 -5.72
CA THR A 424 -10.97 -0.99 -4.71
C THR A 424 -12.33 -1.12 -4.00
N ALA A 425 -12.51 -2.18 -3.22
CA ALA A 425 -13.72 -2.42 -2.43
C ALA A 425 -14.10 -1.23 -1.53
N ARG A 426 -13.11 -0.44 -1.08
CA ARG A 426 -13.32 0.73 -0.22
C ARG A 426 -14.19 1.80 -0.86
N ALA A 427 -13.99 2.06 -2.14
CA ALA A 427 -14.74 3.09 -2.86
C ALA A 427 -15.85 2.52 -3.76
N PHE A 428 -15.82 1.22 -4.05
CA PHE A 428 -16.68 0.60 -5.05
C PHE A 428 -18.16 1.01 -4.90
N PHE A 429 -18.76 0.83 -3.74
CA PHE A 429 -20.16 1.19 -3.50
C PHE A 429 -20.41 2.69 -3.34
N ARG A 430 -19.37 3.51 -3.17
CA ARG A 430 -19.47 4.98 -3.15
C ARG A 430 -19.56 5.56 -4.55
N VAL A 431 -18.79 4.98 -5.49
CA VAL A 431 -18.71 5.46 -6.88
C VAL A 431 -19.67 4.75 -7.82
N PHE A 432 -20.08 3.52 -7.49
CA PHE A 432 -21.09 2.73 -8.20
C PHE A 432 -22.30 2.46 -7.31
N PRO A 433 -23.06 3.51 -6.91
CA PRO A 433 -24.24 3.32 -6.07
C PRO A 433 -25.31 2.55 -6.87
N LYS A 434 -26.08 1.70 -6.18
CA LYS A 434 -27.26 1.09 -6.78
C LYS A 434 -28.19 2.22 -7.23
N VAL A 435 -28.56 2.20 -8.50
CA VAL A 435 -29.66 3.07 -8.98
C VAL A 435 -30.93 2.58 -8.26
N LYS A 436 -31.59 3.52 -7.56
CA LYS A 436 -32.90 3.25 -6.95
C LYS A 436 -33.99 3.27 -8.00
#